data_8694a5e1a8385684f38dc27e5d209510
#
_entry.id   8694a5e1a8385684f38dc27e5d209510
#
_cell.length_a   1.000
_cell.length_b   1.000
_cell.length_c   1.000
_cell.angle_alpha   90.00
_cell.angle_beta   90.00
_cell.angle_gamma   90.00
#
_symmetry.space_group_name_H-M   'P 1'
#
loop_
_entity.id
_entity.type
_entity.pdbx_description
1 polymer ?
#
loop_
_entity_poly.entity_id
_entity_poly.type
_entity_poly.pdbx_seq_one_letter_code
_entity_poly.pdbx_strand_id
1 'polypeptide(L)'
;MPDHDWTSKVDAQFVGLVSPTMPRIQAGGHPCQGLYWTPKGKRPRVALIATHYNVDFSEHYLAPYFAAQGFGFLGWNTRFRGAEDQFMLEHALIDIGVGMRWLKEKTGVDQIVILGNSGGGSLMGAYQAEALAPTLMQTAKGATRDALQQLPGADLYISLNAHQGRPDVLTEWMDASVVDEFDPTKTDESLNPFNPGNGPPYSAEFIATYRAAQRARNQRITDWAKAELARLNAAGIPDILFPLYRTWADLRFMDAALDPSERPCPGCYRGHPAEANRFPGIGRANSLRTWLSMWSLETSKCQGGEHLAKITGPALVVQSTADMGVFPSDARKIFDAIGAQDKRLEMVKGAHYFEDSESHRAHAVELMAGWIKERS
;
A
#
# COMPACT_ATOMS: atom_id res chain seq x y z
N MET A 1 9.16 -6.74 21.96
CA MET A 1 7.73 -6.53 22.33
C MET A 1 7.39 -7.57 23.37
N PRO A 2 6.62 -7.29 24.40
CA PRO A 2 6.11 -8.36 25.22
C PRO A 2 5.25 -9.25 24.33
N ASP A 3 5.57 -10.55 24.27
CA ASP A 3 4.74 -11.54 23.61
C ASP A 3 3.42 -11.64 24.35
N HIS A 4 2.40 -10.90 23.88
CA HIS A 4 1.05 -11.12 24.37
C HIS A 4 0.61 -12.51 23.91
N ASP A 5 0.36 -13.37 24.88
CA ASP A 5 -0.28 -14.64 24.61
C ASP A 5 -1.76 -14.41 24.22
N TRP A 6 -2.00 -14.31 22.93
CA TRP A 6 -3.33 -14.17 22.34
C TRP A 6 -4.12 -15.48 22.33
N THR A 7 -3.48 -16.65 22.58
CA THR A 7 -4.10 -17.99 22.46
C THR A 7 -5.31 -18.18 23.35
N SER A 8 -5.40 -17.45 24.46
CA SER A 8 -6.54 -17.47 25.36
C SER A 8 -7.74 -16.65 24.88
N LYS A 9 -7.56 -15.70 23.96
CA LYS A 9 -8.57 -14.73 23.53
C LYS A 9 -9.02 -14.89 22.09
N VAL A 10 -8.14 -15.37 21.21
CA VAL A 10 -8.38 -15.43 19.77
C VAL A 10 -7.97 -16.78 19.20
N ASP A 11 -8.58 -17.14 18.07
CA ASP A 11 -8.19 -18.25 17.21
C ASP A 11 -7.66 -17.68 15.89
N ALA A 12 -6.67 -18.35 15.28
CA ALA A 12 -6.15 -18.02 13.97
C ALA A 12 -6.20 -19.26 13.07
N GLN A 13 -6.86 -19.15 11.93
CA GLN A 13 -7.01 -20.22 10.95
C GLN A 13 -6.30 -19.89 9.65
N PHE A 14 -5.46 -20.79 9.16
CA PHE A 14 -4.90 -20.65 7.81
C PHE A 14 -5.99 -20.81 6.75
N VAL A 15 -6.01 -19.90 5.77
CA VAL A 15 -6.90 -19.90 4.62
C VAL A 15 -6.04 -19.89 3.36
N GLY A 16 -6.13 -20.95 2.55
CA GLY A 16 -5.41 -21.04 1.28
C GLY A 16 -6.38 -21.38 0.15
N LEU A 17 -6.42 -20.54 -0.88
CA LEU A 17 -7.39 -20.60 -1.96
C LEU A 17 -6.73 -20.46 -3.34
N VAL A 18 -7.35 -21.04 -4.35
CA VAL A 18 -7.00 -20.84 -5.75
C VAL A 18 -7.58 -19.52 -6.26
N SER A 19 -6.99 -18.98 -7.30
CA SER A 19 -7.51 -17.81 -8.01
C SER A 19 -8.10 -18.21 -9.37
N PRO A 20 -9.13 -17.51 -9.88
CA PRO A 20 -9.67 -17.77 -11.23
C PRO A 20 -8.62 -17.67 -12.34
N THR A 21 -7.56 -16.89 -12.12
CA THR A 21 -6.48 -16.68 -13.10
C THR A 21 -5.16 -17.38 -12.72
N MET A 22 -5.13 -18.12 -11.59
CA MET A 22 -3.97 -18.91 -11.14
C MET A 22 -4.43 -20.04 -10.21
N PRO A 23 -4.60 -21.26 -10.71
CA PRO A 23 -5.14 -22.35 -9.89
C PRO A 23 -4.19 -22.79 -8.76
N ARG A 24 -2.87 -22.81 -9.00
CA ARG A 24 -1.84 -23.22 -8.05
C ARG A 24 -0.51 -22.59 -8.39
N ILE A 25 0.39 -22.45 -7.39
CA ILE A 25 1.80 -22.19 -7.61
C ILE A 25 2.48 -23.53 -7.94
N GLN A 26 3.59 -23.52 -8.67
CA GLN A 26 4.28 -24.73 -9.14
C GLN A 26 4.58 -25.75 -8.03
N ALA A 27 4.97 -25.30 -6.84
CA ALA A 27 5.24 -26.15 -5.68
C ALA A 27 3.96 -26.64 -4.95
N GLY A 28 2.77 -26.43 -5.52
CA GLY A 28 1.49 -26.82 -4.92
C GLY A 28 0.90 -25.85 -3.91
N GLY A 29 1.54 -24.70 -3.69
CA GLY A 29 1.04 -23.64 -2.80
C GLY A 29 -0.20 -22.93 -3.36
N HIS A 30 -0.92 -22.26 -2.47
CA HIS A 30 -2.07 -21.43 -2.83
C HIS A 30 -1.60 -20.05 -3.27
N PRO A 31 -2.07 -19.50 -4.42
CA PRO A 31 -1.75 -18.13 -4.82
C PRO A 31 -2.35 -17.09 -3.86
N CYS A 32 -3.52 -17.38 -3.31
CA CYS A 32 -4.22 -16.52 -2.37
C CYS A 32 -4.20 -17.19 -0.99
N GLN A 33 -3.61 -16.55 0.02
CA GLN A 33 -3.50 -17.15 1.35
C GLN A 33 -3.39 -16.12 2.46
N GLY A 34 -3.72 -16.52 3.68
CA GLY A 34 -3.61 -15.65 4.84
C GLY A 34 -4.05 -16.35 6.12
N LEU A 35 -4.18 -15.57 7.18
CA LEU A 35 -4.74 -16.01 8.45
C LEU A 35 -6.06 -15.29 8.71
N TYR A 36 -7.08 -16.06 9.07
CA TYR A 36 -8.35 -15.54 9.55
C TYR A 36 -8.36 -15.61 11.08
N TRP A 37 -8.33 -14.43 11.69
CA TRP A 37 -8.35 -14.24 13.13
C TRP A 37 -9.77 -14.03 13.60
N THR A 38 -10.18 -14.72 14.68
CA THR A 38 -11.54 -14.62 15.24
C THR A 38 -11.49 -14.58 16.76
N PRO A 39 -12.52 -14.04 17.42
CA PRO A 39 -12.64 -14.19 18.86
C PRO A 39 -12.80 -15.67 19.22
N LYS A 40 -12.11 -16.11 20.27
CA LYS A 40 -12.10 -17.53 20.67
C LYS A 40 -13.49 -18.06 20.95
N GLY A 41 -13.85 -19.14 20.25
CA GLY A 41 -15.12 -19.82 20.44
C GLY A 41 -16.37 -19.01 20.05
N LYS A 42 -16.22 -17.90 19.32
CA LYS A 42 -17.33 -17.05 18.87
C LYS A 42 -17.24 -16.76 17.38
N ARG A 43 -18.38 -16.70 16.73
CA ARG A 43 -18.49 -16.29 15.32
C ARG A 43 -18.67 -14.76 15.24
N PRO A 44 -17.78 -14.04 14.58
CA PRO A 44 -17.95 -12.60 14.37
C PRO A 44 -19.05 -12.32 13.34
N ARG A 45 -19.79 -11.22 13.54
CA ARG A 45 -20.75 -10.71 12.56
C ARG A 45 -20.12 -9.76 11.57
N VAL A 46 -19.03 -9.11 11.95
CA VAL A 46 -18.28 -8.17 11.13
C VAL A 46 -16.85 -8.66 10.98
N ALA A 47 -16.30 -8.61 9.77
CA ALA A 47 -14.90 -8.93 9.54
C ALA A 47 -14.19 -7.82 8.76
N LEU A 48 -12.93 -7.60 9.11
CA LEU A 48 -12.00 -6.78 8.35
C LEU A 48 -11.22 -7.66 7.38
N ILE A 49 -10.81 -7.09 6.25
CA ILE A 49 -9.80 -7.66 5.35
C ILE A 49 -8.73 -6.61 5.06
N ALA A 50 -7.46 -7.01 5.20
CA ALA A 50 -6.32 -6.17 4.88
C ALA A 50 -5.32 -6.94 4.01
N THR A 51 -4.75 -6.27 3.01
CA THR A 51 -3.66 -6.81 2.18
C THR A 51 -2.69 -5.69 1.78
N HIS A 52 -1.53 -6.10 1.29
CA HIS A 52 -0.49 -5.21 0.79
C HIS A 52 -0.04 -5.65 -0.61
N TYR A 53 0.72 -4.81 -1.33
CA TYR A 53 1.25 -5.14 -2.66
C TYR A 53 2.16 -6.38 -2.65
N ASN A 54 3.05 -6.49 -1.65
CA ASN A 54 4.07 -7.55 -1.57
C ASN A 54 4.41 -7.99 -0.14
N VAL A 55 4.04 -7.22 0.89
CA VAL A 55 4.29 -7.55 2.30
C VAL A 55 3.29 -8.60 2.75
N ASP A 56 3.73 -9.54 3.57
CA ASP A 56 2.86 -10.54 4.19
C ASP A 56 2.00 -9.91 5.29
N PHE A 57 0.69 -9.89 5.07
CA PHE A 57 -0.28 -9.40 6.02
C PHE A 57 -1.02 -10.50 6.79
N SER A 58 -0.63 -11.77 6.65
CA SER A 58 -1.24 -12.87 7.41
C SER A 58 -1.28 -12.58 8.91
N GLU A 59 -0.15 -12.11 9.45
CA GLU A 59 0.00 -11.72 10.85
C GLU A 59 -0.07 -10.20 11.02
N HIS A 60 -1.06 -9.55 10.39
CA HIS A 60 -1.24 -8.11 10.51
C HIS A 60 -1.31 -7.70 11.98
N TYR A 61 -0.48 -6.73 12.37
CA TYR A 61 -0.25 -6.32 13.77
C TYR A 61 -1.51 -5.90 14.55
N LEU A 62 -2.60 -5.56 13.86
CA LEU A 62 -3.89 -5.24 14.47
C LEU A 62 -4.85 -6.43 14.54
N ALA A 63 -4.57 -7.52 13.82
CA ALA A 63 -5.51 -8.63 13.69
C ALA A 63 -5.93 -9.24 15.03
N PRO A 64 -5.02 -9.58 15.97
CA PRO A 64 -5.42 -10.14 17.26
C PRO A 64 -6.17 -9.13 18.13
N TYR A 65 -5.89 -7.83 18.01
CA TYR A 65 -6.60 -6.79 18.76
C TYR A 65 -8.06 -6.66 18.31
N PHE A 66 -8.32 -6.65 17.00
CA PHE A 66 -9.68 -6.64 16.46
C PHE A 66 -10.42 -7.91 16.82
N ALA A 67 -9.77 -9.08 16.70
CA ALA A 67 -10.36 -10.35 17.05
C ALA A 67 -10.75 -10.42 18.54
N ALA A 68 -9.90 -9.91 19.43
CA ALA A 68 -10.20 -9.82 20.87
C ALA A 68 -11.40 -8.90 21.19
N GLN A 69 -11.72 -7.95 20.31
CA GLN A 69 -12.90 -7.07 20.41
C GLN A 69 -14.16 -7.63 19.74
N GLY A 70 -14.12 -8.86 19.22
CA GLY A 70 -15.28 -9.56 18.68
C GLY A 70 -15.40 -9.51 17.14
N PHE A 71 -14.42 -8.94 16.44
CA PHE A 71 -14.39 -8.90 14.98
C PHE A 71 -13.70 -10.13 14.38
N GLY A 72 -14.03 -10.46 13.13
CA GLY A 72 -13.15 -11.25 12.28
C GLY A 72 -12.07 -10.36 11.67
N PHE A 73 -10.89 -10.91 11.40
CA PHE A 73 -9.85 -10.18 10.67
C PHE A 73 -9.14 -11.16 9.71
N LEU A 74 -9.26 -10.92 8.42
CA LEU A 74 -8.53 -11.66 7.40
C LEU A 74 -7.29 -10.89 6.98
N GLY A 75 -6.14 -11.28 7.52
CA GLY A 75 -4.85 -10.85 7.02
C GLY A 75 -4.56 -11.61 5.72
N TRP A 76 -4.66 -10.93 4.57
CA TRP A 76 -4.71 -11.58 3.27
C TRP A 76 -3.51 -11.26 2.40
N ASN A 77 -3.09 -12.23 1.60
CA ASN A 77 -2.02 -12.07 0.62
C ASN A 77 -2.50 -12.49 -0.75
N THR A 78 -2.14 -11.69 -1.74
CA THR A 78 -2.26 -12.01 -3.16
C THR A 78 -1.09 -12.90 -3.61
N ARG A 79 -1.12 -13.41 -4.83
CA ARG A 79 -0.01 -14.14 -5.46
C ARG A 79 1.32 -13.41 -5.45
N PHE A 80 1.29 -12.09 -5.25
CA PHE A 80 2.47 -11.22 -5.30
C PHE A 80 3.18 -11.05 -3.95
N ARG A 81 2.79 -11.81 -2.92
CA ARG A 81 3.50 -11.82 -1.64
C ARG A 81 4.98 -12.18 -1.85
N GLY A 82 5.88 -11.23 -1.53
CA GLY A 82 7.33 -11.38 -1.73
C GLY A 82 7.79 -11.22 -3.18
N ALA A 83 6.89 -10.98 -4.14
CA ALA A 83 7.16 -10.90 -5.58
C ALA A 83 6.73 -9.54 -6.15
N GLU A 84 7.24 -8.44 -5.58
CA GLU A 84 6.94 -7.08 -6.01
C GLU A 84 7.32 -6.83 -7.48
N ASP A 85 8.39 -7.48 -7.93
CA ASP A 85 8.93 -7.42 -9.29
C ASP A 85 8.00 -7.99 -10.37
N GLN A 86 6.97 -8.74 -9.98
CA GLN A 86 5.99 -9.38 -10.90
C GLN A 86 4.58 -8.79 -10.77
N PHE A 87 4.41 -7.74 -9.98
CA PHE A 87 3.10 -7.21 -9.62
C PHE A 87 2.32 -6.70 -10.84
N MET A 88 1.05 -7.13 -10.92
CA MET A 88 0.05 -6.67 -11.89
C MET A 88 -1.26 -6.37 -11.15
N LEU A 89 -1.76 -5.15 -11.27
CA LEU A 89 -2.90 -4.67 -10.48
C LEU A 89 -4.16 -5.54 -10.66
N GLU A 90 -4.53 -5.83 -11.89
CA GLU A 90 -5.74 -6.61 -12.21
C GLU A 90 -5.76 -7.99 -11.55
N HIS A 91 -4.61 -8.65 -11.48
CA HIS A 91 -4.49 -9.94 -10.83
C HIS A 91 -4.51 -9.83 -9.29
N ALA A 92 -3.95 -8.77 -8.74
CA ALA A 92 -4.03 -8.50 -7.30
C ALA A 92 -5.48 -8.26 -6.86
N LEU A 93 -6.26 -7.48 -7.63
CA LEU A 93 -7.67 -7.23 -7.34
C LEU A 93 -8.51 -8.52 -7.40
N ILE A 94 -8.24 -9.38 -8.38
CA ILE A 94 -8.89 -10.69 -8.47
C ILE A 94 -8.60 -11.53 -7.23
N ASP A 95 -7.35 -11.57 -6.79
CA ASP A 95 -6.93 -12.33 -5.61
C ASP A 95 -7.52 -11.77 -4.31
N ILE A 96 -7.70 -10.45 -4.20
CA ILE A 96 -8.45 -9.83 -3.09
C ILE A 96 -9.92 -10.28 -3.15
N GLY A 97 -10.51 -10.28 -4.33
CA GLY A 97 -11.89 -10.74 -4.54
C GLY A 97 -12.13 -12.19 -4.11
N VAL A 98 -11.09 -13.06 -4.17
CA VAL A 98 -11.16 -14.43 -3.63
C VAL A 98 -11.35 -14.40 -2.12
N GLY A 99 -10.55 -13.60 -1.40
CA GLY A 99 -10.68 -13.45 0.06
C GLY A 99 -12.02 -12.84 0.48
N MET A 100 -12.49 -11.84 -0.25
CA MET A 100 -13.78 -11.20 -0.01
C MET A 100 -14.96 -12.18 -0.18
N ARG A 101 -14.96 -12.98 -1.25
CA ARG A 101 -15.98 -14.04 -1.45
C ARG A 101 -15.93 -15.08 -0.35
N TRP A 102 -14.73 -15.52 0.04
CA TRP A 102 -14.57 -16.47 1.13
C TRP A 102 -15.16 -15.94 2.44
N LEU A 103 -14.91 -14.68 2.79
CA LEU A 103 -15.52 -14.05 3.96
C LEU A 103 -17.05 -14.11 3.88
N LYS A 104 -17.64 -13.67 2.78
CA LYS A 104 -19.11 -13.65 2.58
C LYS A 104 -19.74 -15.04 2.66
N GLU A 105 -19.14 -16.03 1.98
CA GLU A 105 -19.79 -17.32 1.75
C GLU A 105 -19.45 -18.37 2.80
N LYS A 106 -18.29 -18.29 3.44
CA LYS A 106 -17.79 -19.36 4.32
C LYS A 106 -17.79 -19.00 5.79
N THR A 107 -17.64 -17.74 6.15
CA THR A 107 -17.59 -17.33 7.55
C THR A 107 -18.96 -16.88 8.08
N GLY A 108 -19.86 -16.43 7.19
CA GLY A 108 -21.20 -15.94 7.51
C GLY A 108 -21.17 -14.63 8.28
N VAL A 109 -20.21 -13.78 7.99
CA VAL A 109 -20.23 -12.38 8.42
C VAL A 109 -21.32 -11.63 7.67
N ASP A 110 -21.96 -10.70 8.36
CA ASP A 110 -23.01 -9.86 7.79
C ASP A 110 -22.43 -8.63 7.09
N GLN A 111 -21.25 -8.16 7.57
CA GLN A 111 -20.62 -6.93 7.10
C GLN A 111 -19.11 -7.13 6.92
N ILE A 112 -18.55 -6.55 5.87
CA ILE A 112 -17.11 -6.57 5.59
C ILE A 112 -16.56 -5.14 5.55
N VAL A 113 -15.43 -4.95 6.23
CA VAL A 113 -14.67 -3.70 6.26
C VAL A 113 -13.36 -3.90 5.50
N ILE A 114 -13.10 -3.07 4.51
CA ILE A 114 -11.78 -3.01 3.89
C ILE A 114 -10.87 -2.12 4.73
N LEU A 115 -9.70 -2.63 5.09
CA LEU A 115 -8.64 -1.90 5.76
C LEU A 115 -7.44 -1.74 4.82
N GLY A 116 -7.22 -0.53 4.34
CA GLY A 116 -6.04 -0.16 3.56
C GLY A 116 -4.96 0.42 4.45
N ASN A 117 -3.92 -0.35 4.77
CA ASN A 117 -2.82 0.08 5.63
C ASN A 117 -1.53 0.27 4.82
N SER A 118 -0.80 1.36 5.07
CA SER A 118 0.48 1.65 4.42
C SER A 118 0.37 1.65 2.89
N GLY A 119 1.26 0.94 2.19
CA GLY A 119 1.12 0.69 0.76
C GLY A 119 -0.19 0.01 0.37
N GLY A 120 -0.76 -0.83 1.24
CA GLY A 120 -2.08 -1.44 1.03
C GLY A 120 -3.23 -0.45 0.90
N GLY A 121 -3.06 0.81 1.31
CA GLY A 121 -4.08 1.85 1.21
C GLY A 121 -4.58 2.07 -0.21
N SER A 122 -3.69 2.36 -1.15
CA SER A 122 -4.06 2.56 -2.55
C SER A 122 -4.53 1.27 -3.24
N LEU A 123 -4.00 0.10 -2.84
CA LEU A 123 -4.44 -1.20 -3.39
C LEU A 123 -5.88 -1.52 -2.98
N MET A 124 -6.21 -1.37 -1.70
CA MET A 124 -7.55 -1.63 -1.18
C MET A 124 -8.56 -0.56 -1.63
N GLY A 125 -8.09 0.68 -1.82
CA GLY A 125 -8.87 1.75 -2.45
C GLY A 125 -9.22 1.42 -3.90
N ALA A 126 -8.25 0.95 -4.69
CA ALA A 126 -8.45 0.49 -6.06
C ALA A 126 -9.40 -0.71 -6.12
N TYR A 127 -9.25 -1.66 -5.21
CA TYR A 127 -10.16 -2.80 -5.11
C TYR A 127 -11.62 -2.35 -4.89
N GLN A 128 -11.86 -1.52 -3.89
CA GLN A 128 -13.22 -1.06 -3.58
C GLN A 128 -13.81 -0.25 -4.74
N ALA A 129 -13.01 0.61 -5.37
CA ALA A 129 -13.44 1.39 -6.53
C ALA A 129 -13.85 0.50 -7.71
N GLU A 130 -13.03 -0.51 -8.03
CA GLU A 130 -13.32 -1.43 -9.13
C GLU A 130 -14.47 -2.40 -8.82
N ALA A 131 -14.73 -2.72 -7.56
CA ALA A 131 -15.92 -3.47 -7.15
C ALA A 131 -17.21 -2.63 -7.28
N LEU A 132 -17.14 -1.31 -7.05
CA LEU A 132 -18.30 -0.41 -7.16
C LEU A 132 -18.53 0.08 -8.59
N ALA A 133 -17.47 0.39 -9.32
CA ALA A 133 -17.51 0.96 -10.67
C ALA A 133 -16.37 0.39 -11.53
N PRO A 134 -16.52 -0.82 -12.11
CA PRO A 134 -15.46 -1.51 -12.82
C PRO A 134 -14.99 -0.76 -14.07
N THR A 135 -13.69 -0.49 -14.18
CA THR A 135 -13.06 0.15 -15.33
C THR A 135 -11.95 -0.69 -15.96
N LEU A 136 -11.16 -1.41 -15.13
CA LEU A 136 -10.05 -2.25 -15.59
C LEU A 136 -10.51 -3.42 -16.46
N MET A 137 -11.72 -3.91 -16.27
CA MET A 137 -12.30 -4.96 -17.11
C MET A 137 -12.42 -4.56 -18.59
N GLN A 138 -12.43 -3.25 -18.91
CA GLN A 138 -12.58 -2.78 -20.31
C GLN A 138 -11.37 -3.14 -21.17
N THR A 139 -10.18 -3.19 -20.59
CA THR A 139 -8.93 -3.56 -21.27
C THR A 139 -8.53 -5.03 -21.06
N ALA A 140 -9.10 -5.69 -20.05
CA ALA A 140 -8.84 -7.09 -19.74
C ALA A 140 -9.57 -8.05 -20.71
N LYS A 141 -9.06 -9.29 -20.83
CA LYS A 141 -9.60 -10.32 -21.72
C LYS A 141 -9.80 -11.64 -20.98
N GLY A 142 -10.71 -12.48 -21.49
CA GLY A 142 -10.94 -13.84 -21.01
C GLY A 142 -11.22 -13.89 -19.50
N ALA A 143 -10.68 -14.90 -18.81
CA ALA A 143 -10.91 -15.14 -17.40
C ALA A 143 -10.56 -13.94 -16.48
N THR A 144 -9.60 -13.10 -16.87
CA THR A 144 -9.25 -11.89 -16.13
C THR A 144 -10.41 -10.88 -16.19
N ARG A 145 -10.98 -10.63 -17.37
CA ARG A 145 -12.14 -9.75 -17.53
C ARG A 145 -13.34 -10.25 -16.73
N ASP A 146 -13.65 -11.54 -16.86
CA ASP A 146 -14.82 -12.14 -16.20
C ASP A 146 -14.70 -12.06 -14.66
N ALA A 147 -13.49 -12.27 -14.14
CA ALA A 147 -13.22 -12.19 -12.70
C ALA A 147 -13.30 -10.75 -12.16
N LEU A 148 -12.78 -9.75 -12.91
CA LEU A 148 -12.89 -8.33 -12.54
C LEU A 148 -14.33 -7.82 -12.53
N GLN A 149 -15.18 -8.36 -13.40
CA GLN A 149 -16.59 -7.99 -13.50
C GLN A 149 -17.41 -8.41 -12.26
N GLN A 150 -16.89 -9.34 -11.47
CA GLN A 150 -17.60 -9.99 -10.35
C GLN A 150 -16.96 -9.72 -8.99
N LEU A 151 -16.20 -8.64 -8.83
CA LEU A 151 -15.59 -8.31 -7.55
C LEU A 151 -16.66 -7.92 -6.52
N PRO A 152 -16.75 -8.59 -5.36
CA PRO A 152 -17.68 -8.18 -4.32
C PRO A 152 -17.19 -6.94 -3.59
N GLY A 153 -18.03 -5.91 -3.48
CA GLY A 153 -17.73 -4.72 -2.69
C GLY A 153 -17.81 -4.98 -1.18
N ALA A 154 -17.15 -4.13 -0.41
CA ALA A 154 -17.26 -4.05 1.03
C ALA A 154 -18.26 -2.97 1.47
N ASP A 155 -18.69 -3.05 2.73
CA ASP A 155 -19.67 -2.13 3.31
C ASP A 155 -19.01 -0.85 3.84
N LEU A 156 -17.81 -0.98 4.43
CA LEU A 156 -17.06 0.11 5.04
C LEU A 156 -15.61 0.14 4.52
N TYR A 157 -15.02 1.33 4.50
CA TYR A 157 -13.63 1.55 4.09
C TYR A 157 -12.84 2.26 5.19
N ILE A 158 -11.68 1.73 5.56
CA ILE A 158 -10.73 2.36 6.48
C ILE A 158 -9.38 2.52 5.78
N SER A 159 -8.85 3.73 5.78
CA SER A 159 -7.48 4.07 5.36
C SER A 159 -6.64 4.32 6.62
N LEU A 160 -5.59 3.54 6.83
CA LEU A 160 -4.75 3.61 8.02
C LEU A 160 -3.30 3.83 7.63
N ASN A 161 -2.70 4.97 8.06
CA ASN A 161 -1.30 5.30 7.76
C ASN A 161 -0.94 4.97 6.31
N ALA A 162 -1.78 5.42 5.38
CA ALA A 162 -1.79 4.93 4.01
C ALA A 162 -1.10 5.89 3.04
N HIS A 163 -0.40 5.33 2.07
CA HIS A 163 0.13 6.10 0.95
C HIS A 163 -0.97 6.41 -0.08
N GLN A 164 -0.91 7.58 -0.72
CA GLN A 164 -1.85 8.01 -1.74
C GLN A 164 -1.88 7.10 -2.96
N GLY A 165 -0.70 6.68 -3.44
CA GLY A 165 -0.51 5.82 -4.61
C GLY A 165 0.92 5.31 -4.67
N ARG A 166 1.13 4.20 -5.35
CA ARG A 166 2.48 3.64 -5.50
C ARG A 166 3.37 4.52 -6.38
N PRO A 167 2.90 5.03 -7.56
CA PRO A 167 3.74 5.91 -8.36
C PRO A 167 4.07 7.23 -7.66
N ASP A 168 3.14 7.77 -6.88
CA ASP A 168 3.34 9.02 -6.15
C ASP A 168 4.40 8.86 -5.07
N VAL A 169 4.24 7.87 -4.18
CA VAL A 169 5.17 7.64 -3.07
C VAL A 169 6.57 7.30 -3.57
N LEU A 170 6.69 6.44 -4.61
CA LEU A 170 8.00 6.13 -5.16
C LEU A 170 8.67 7.38 -5.73
N THR A 171 7.93 8.17 -6.50
CA THR A 171 8.48 9.38 -7.12
C THR A 171 8.94 10.38 -6.07
N GLU A 172 8.17 10.60 -5.01
CA GLU A 172 8.56 11.48 -3.91
C GLU A 172 9.77 10.96 -3.11
N TRP A 173 9.97 9.63 -3.06
CA TRP A 173 11.10 9.02 -2.35
C TRP A 173 12.34 8.83 -3.21
N MET A 174 12.23 8.92 -4.54
CA MET A 174 13.37 8.85 -5.45
C MET A 174 14.36 9.99 -5.20
N ASP A 175 15.65 9.68 -5.21
CA ASP A 175 16.72 10.67 -5.20
C ASP A 175 16.82 11.32 -6.57
N ALA A 176 16.48 12.61 -6.65
CA ALA A 176 16.50 13.38 -7.89
C ALA A 176 17.91 13.59 -8.45
N SER A 177 18.94 13.42 -7.63
CA SER A 177 20.34 13.60 -8.06
C SER A 177 20.85 12.50 -8.99
N VAL A 178 20.19 11.33 -9.05
CA VAL A 178 20.62 10.21 -9.90
C VAL A 178 20.45 10.55 -11.38
N VAL A 179 21.56 10.50 -12.13
CA VAL A 179 21.59 10.81 -13.57
C VAL A 179 21.70 9.57 -14.47
N ASP A 180 22.06 8.42 -13.90
CA ASP A 180 22.19 7.14 -14.62
C ASP A 180 21.56 6.01 -13.76
N GLU A 181 20.49 5.38 -14.24
CA GLU A 181 19.75 4.36 -13.48
C GLU A 181 20.57 3.06 -13.32
N PHE A 182 21.55 2.81 -14.18
CA PHE A 182 22.43 1.64 -14.12
C PHE A 182 23.76 1.90 -13.37
N ASP A 183 24.02 3.16 -13.00
CA ASP A 183 25.17 3.55 -12.19
C ASP A 183 24.77 4.58 -11.11
N PRO A 184 24.31 4.10 -9.93
CA PRO A 184 23.83 4.97 -8.85
C PRO A 184 24.91 5.83 -8.20
N THR A 185 26.17 5.71 -8.62
CA THR A 185 27.26 6.58 -8.17
C THR A 185 27.32 7.89 -8.96
N LYS A 186 26.68 7.93 -10.14
CA LYS A 186 26.59 9.15 -10.95
C LYS A 186 25.46 10.03 -10.48
N THR A 187 25.80 11.10 -9.80
CA THR A 187 24.84 12.06 -9.21
C THR A 187 25.15 13.50 -9.61
N ASP A 188 24.11 14.30 -9.70
CA ASP A 188 24.19 15.75 -9.79
C ASP A 188 24.17 16.35 -8.38
N GLU A 189 25.32 16.89 -7.92
CA GLU A 189 25.46 17.47 -6.58
C GLU A 189 24.56 18.69 -6.35
N SER A 190 24.14 19.40 -7.38
CA SER A 190 23.17 20.49 -7.25
C SER A 190 21.78 20.02 -6.83
N LEU A 191 21.48 18.73 -7.06
CA LEU A 191 20.23 18.07 -6.68
C LEU A 191 20.40 17.09 -5.50
N ASN A 192 21.57 16.99 -4.90
CA ASN A 192 21.81 16.09 -3.78
C ASN A 192 21.08 16.60 -2.51
N PRO A 193 20.02 15.93 -2.01
CA PRO A 193 19.25 16.43 -0.87
C PRO A 193 20.02 16.31 0.45
N PHE A 194 21.12 15.56 0.47
CA PHE A 194 21.95 15.36 1.65
C PHE A 194 23.18 16.30 1.67
N ASN A 195 23.37 17.11 0.62
CA ASN A 195 24.41 18.14 0.60
C ASN A 195 24.00 19.32 1.50
N PRO A 196 24.79 19.64 2.55
CA PRO A 196 24.47 20.77 3.45
C PRO A 196 24.31 22.11 2.73
N GLY A 197 24.92 22.28 1.54
CA GLY A 197 24.74 23.46 0.72
C GLY A 197 23.35 23.62 0.11
N ASN A 198 22.58 22.54 0.01
CA ASN A 198 21.21 22.52 -0.52
C ASN A 198 20.15 22.57 0.58
N GLY A 199 20.47 22.19 1.81
CA GLY A 199 19.57 22.17 2.97
C GLY A 199 19.76 20.93 3.85
N PRO A 200 18.93 20.67 4.89
CA PRO A 200 17.86 21.51 5.40
C PRO A 200 18.34 22.76 6.16
N PRO A 201 17.54 23.85 6.26
CA PRO A 201 16.22 24.02 5.63
C PRO A 201 16.34 24.19 4.11
N TYR A 202 15.43 23.56 3.37
CA TYR A 202 15.42 23.67 1.91
C TYR A 202 14.72 24.95 1.45
N SER A 203 15.31 25.66 0.47
CA SER A 203 14.65 26.81 -0.14
C SER A 203 13.45 26.39 -1.02
N ALA A 204 12.49 27.28 -1.20
CA ALA A 204 11.34 27.02 -2.07
C ALA A 204 11.76 26.71 -3.52
N GLU A 205 12.83 27.35 -4.00
CA GLU A 205 13.41 27.11 -5.32
C GLU A 205 14.01 25.70 -5.43
N PHE A 206 14.80 25.28 -4.42
CA PHE A 206 15.36 23.94 -4.39
C PHE A 206 14.25 22.89 -4.35
N ILE A 207 13.22 23.06 -3.49
CA ILE A 207 12.08 22.13 -3.40
C ILE A 207 11.39 21.98 -4.76
N ALA A 208 11.10 23.09 -5.45
CA ALA A 208 10.44 23.05 -6.75
C ALA A 208 11.29 22.33 -7.80
N THR A 209 12.59 22.65 -7.88
CA THR A 209 13.53 22.02 -8.80
C THR A 209 13.71 20.53 -8.50
N TYR A 210 13.86 20.17 -7.23
CA TYR A 210 14.01 18.80 -6.78
C TYR A 210 12.78 17.94 -7.15
N ARG A 211 11.58 18.43 -6.84
CA ARG A 211 10.32 17.73 -7.17
C ARG A 211 10.12 17.60 -8.69
N ALA A 212 10.49 18.59 -9.48
CA ALA A 212 10.47 18.48 -10.94
C ALA A 212 11.45 17.42 -11.45
N ALA A 213 12.66 17.36 -10.89
CA ALA A 213 13.68 16.38 -11.24
C ALA A 213 13.28 14.94 -10.84
N GLN A 214 12.59 14.75 -9.70
CA GLN A 214 12.01 13.45 -9.33
C GLN A 214 10.98 12.97 -10.37
N ARG A 215 10.07 13.84 -10.81
CA ARG A 215 9.10 13.51 -11.88
C ARG A 215 9.78 13.20 -13.21
N ALA A 216 10.79 13.98 -13.57
CA ALA A 216 11.59 13.75 -14.78
C ALA A 216 12.32 12.39 -14.71
N ARG A 217 12.83 12.00 -13.52
CA ARG A 217 13.44 10.68 -13.32
C ARG A 217 12.43 9.55 -13.54
N ASN A 218 11.22 9.65 -12.96
CA ASN A 218 10.16 8.67 -13.19
C ASN A 218 9.78 8.57 -14.68
N GLN A 219 9.69 9.72 -15.39
CA GLN A 219 9.37 9.74 -16.81
C GLN A 219 10.47 9.10 -17.66
N ARG A 220 11.77 9.39 -17.40
CA ARG A 220 12.88 8.74 -18.11
C ARG A 220 12.83 7.22 -18.01
N ILE A 221 12.59 6.69 -16.82
CA ILE A 221 12.46 5.25 -16.61
C ILE A 221 11.23 4.70 -17.36
N THR A 222 10.13 5.43 -17.34
CA THR A 222 8.89 5.04 -18.04
C THR A 222 9.10 4.96 -19.56
N ASP A 223 9.74 5.97 -20.15
CA ASP A 223 10.02 6.00 -21.59
C ASP A 223 10.97 4.88 -21.98
N TRP A 224 12.03 4.65 -21.20
CA TRP A 224 12.94 3.53 -21.39
C TRP A 224 12.21 2.18 -21.28
N ALA A 225 11.39 1.98 -20.25
CA ALA A 225 10.66 0.73 -20.05
C ALA A 225 9.71 0.41 -21.20
N LYS A 226 9.00 1.41 -21.73
CA LYS A 226 8.13 1.26 -22.90
C LYS A 226 8.92 0.87 -24.14
N ALA A 227 10.01 1.58 -24.43
CA ALA A 227 10.85 1.33 -25.61
C ALA A 227 11.50 -0.06 -25.53
N GLU A 228 12.04 -0.42 -24.37
CA GLU A 228 12.71 -1.70 -24.16
C GLU A 228 11.72 -2.87 -24.23
N LEU A 229 10.54 -2.74 -23.62
CA LEU A 229 9.48 -3.76 -23.69
C LEU A 229 9.04 -4.00 -25.14
N ALA A 230 8.90 -2.93 -25.94
CA ALA A 230 8.56 -3.05 -27.37
C ALA A 230 9.67 -3.77 -28.16
N ARG A 231 10.94 -3.41 -27.90
CA ARG A 231 12.12 -4.03 -28.53
C ARG A 231 12.21 -5.52 -28.20
N LEU A 232 12.04 -5.88 -26.94
CA LEU A 232 12.11 -7.27 -26.47
C LEU A 232 10.96 -8.11 -27.00
N ASN A 233 9.74 -7.60 -27.00
CA ASN A 233 8.58 -8.30 -27.56
C ASN A 233 8.74 -8.58 -29.05
N ALA A 234 9.35 -7.68 -29.82
CA ALA A 234 9.67 -7.92 -31.23
C ALA A 234 10.70 -9.06 -31.42
N ALA A 235 11.54 -9.31 -30.40
CA ALA A 235 12.49 -10.43 -30.37
C ALA A 235 11.93 -11.70 -29.70
N GLY A 236 10.63 -11.73 -29.33
CA GLY A 236 9.98 -12.87 -28.66
C GLY A 236 10.28 -12.99 -27.16
N ILE A 237 10.89 -11.99 -26.55
CA ILE A 237 11.17 -11.94 -25.10
C ILE A 237 10.07 -11.13 -24.41
N PRO A 238 9.30 -11.74 -23.48
CA PRO A 238 8.10 -11.08 -22.92
C PRO A 238 8.39 -9.98 -21.92
N ASP A 239 9.51 -10.05 -21.18
CA ASP A 239 9.86 -9.10 -20.11
C ASP A 239 11.30 -9.32 -19.62
N ILE A 240 11.87 -8.33 -18.89
CA ILE A 240 13.15 -8.44 -18.16
C ILE A 240 13.04 -7.72 -16.83
N LEU A 241 13.96 -8.04 -15.91
CA LEU A 241 14.12 -7.35 -14.63
C LEU A 241 15.14 -6.22 -14.72
N PHE A 242 14.91 -5.14 -13.96
CA PHE A 242 15.88 -4.09 -13.73
C PHE A 242 15.83 -3.60 -12.28
N PRO A 243 16.98 -3.18 -11.70
CA PRO A 243 17.02 -2.62 -10.36
C PRO A 243 16.68 -1.14 -10.34
N LEU A 244 16.19 -0.65 -9.19
CA LEU A 244 16.05 0.77 -8.89
C LEU A 244 16.81 1.10 -7.60
N TYR A 245 17.60 2.15 -7.64
CA TYR A 245 18.46 2.59 -6.54
C TYR A 245 18.03 3.93 -5.96
N ARG A 246 18.46 4.22 -4.71
CA ARG A 246 18.35 5.52 -4.08
C ARG A 246 16.90 6.01 -4.02
N THR A 247 16.10 5.32 -3.20
CA THR A 247 14.66 5.60 -3.00
C THR A 247 14.32 5.88 -1.53
N TRP A 248 15.21 6.60 -0.81
CA TRP A 248 15.00 7.09 0.55
C TRP A 248 15.34 8.59 0.65
N ALA A 249 14.86 9.38 -0.31
CA ALA A 249 15.29 10.77 -0.50
C ALA A 249 14.14 11.78 -0.58
N ASP A 250 13.00 11.50 0.08
CA ASP A 250 11.97 12.51 0.27
C ASP A 250 12.53 13.62 1.18
N LEU A 251 12.36 14.87 0.75
CA LEU A 251 12.83 16.04 1.51
C LEU A 251 12.20 16.11 2.91
N ARG A 252 10.97 15.58 3.09
CA ARG A 252 10.28 15.51 4.38
C ARG A 252 10.97 14.57 5.38
N PHE A 253 11.81 13.64 4.92
CA PHE A 253 12.65 12.83 5.80
C PHE A 253 13.76 13.64 6.47
N MET A 254 14.20 14.72 5.83
CA MET A 254 15.30 15.56 6.30
C MET A 254 14.82 16.86 6.97
N ASP A 255 13.66 17.37 6.59
CA ASP A 255 13.12 18.64 7.06
C ASP A 255 11.71 18.50 7.61
N ALA A 256 11.57 18.58 8.95
CA ALA A 256 10.28 18.51 9.62
C ALA A 256 9.35 19.67 9.27
N ALA A 257 9.88 20.82 8.86
CA ALA A 257 9.08 22.01 8.54
C ALA A 257 8.23 21.82 7.26
N LEU A 258 8.62 20.89 6.37
CA LEU A 258 7.88 20.60 5.14
C LEU A 258 6.54 19.90 5.36
N ASP A 259 6.40 19.18 6.48
CA ASP A 259 5.13 18.55 6.89
C ASP A 259 5.20 18.31 8.41
N PRO A 260 4.87 19.31 9.25
CA PRO A 260 5.05 19.23 10.70
C PRO A 260 4.24 18.09 11.33
N SER A 261 4.91 17.30 12.16
CA SER A 261 4.33 16.17 12.90
C SER A 261 5.22 15.80 14.10
N GLU A 262 4.82 14.81 14.89
CA GLU A 262 5.59 14.33 16.06
C GLU A 262 6.74 13.37 15.68
N ARG A 263 6.97 13.12 14.37
CA ARG A 263 8.00 12.18 13.92
C ARG A 263 9.42 12.61 14.28
N PRO A 264 10.33 11.69 14.55
CA PRO A 264 11.76 11.96 14.55
C PRO A 264 12.22 12.48 13.17
N CYS A 265 12.97 13.59 13.18
CA CYS A 265 13.51 14.16 11.94
C CYS A 265 14.92 14.75 12.22
N PRO A 266 15.94 14.44 11.36
CA PRO A 266 15.87 13.59 10.20
C PRO A 266 15.58 12.13 10.53
N GLY A 267 14.75 11.46 9.69
CA GLY A 267 14.36 10.07 9.93
C GLY A 267 13.50 9.46 8.82
N CYS A 268 13.65 8.16 8.62
CA CYS A 268 12.81 7.31 7.78
C CYS A 268 12.73 5.90 8.40
N TYR A 269 11.96 4.98 7.81
CA TYR A 269 11.80 3.60 8.33
C TYR A 269 13.11 2.79 8.47
N ARG A 270 14.21 3.24 7.87
CA ARG A 270 15.55 2.62 7.98
C ARG A 270 16.56 3.45 8.77
N GLY A 271 16.10 4.40 9.57
CA GLY A 271 16.98 5.29 10.34
C GLY A 271 17.30 6.58 9.60
N HIS A 272 18.55 7.02 9.58
CA HIS A 272 18.94 8.27 8.93
C HIS A 272 18.82 8.16 7.40
N PRO A 273 18.11 9.08 6.71
CA PRO A 273 17.81 8.95 5.27
C PRO A 273 19.04 8.87 4.37
N ALA A 274 20.10 9.62 4.67
CA ALA A 274 21.34 9.58 3.88
C ALA A 274 22.01 8.19 3.91
N GLU A 275 21.95 7.50 5.05
CA GLU A 275 22.46 6.13 5.16
C GLU A 275 21.48 5.13 4.52
N ALA A 276 20.20 5.30 4.76
CA ALA A 276 19.16 4.46 4.17
C ALA A 276 19.20 4.49 2.63
N ASN A 277 19.51 5.65 2.04
CA ASN A 277 19.55 5.86 0.58
C ASN A 277 20.69 5.08 -0.12
N ARG A 278 21.63 4.53 0.62
CA ARG A 278 22.69 3.62 0.11
C ARG A 278 22.21 2.18 -0.07
N PHE A 279 21.04 1.84 0.46
CA PHE A 279 20.47 0.50 0.40
C PHE A 279 19.24 0.48 -0.50
N PRO A 280 18.88 -0.70 -1.05
CA PRO A 280 17.64 -0.87 -1.78
C PRO A 280 16.43 -0.50 -0.92
N GLY A 281 15.52 0.29 -1.49
CA GLY A 281 14.27 0.74 -0.86
C GLY A 281 13.03 0.15 -1.51
N ILE A 282 11.97 0.93 -1.59
CA ILE A 282 10.77 0.55 -2.34
C ILE A 282 11.07 0.52 -3.84
N GLY A 283 10.40 -0.36 -4.58
CA GLY A 283 10.59 -0.51 -6.01
C GLY A 283 11.98 -1.02 -6.43
N ARG A 284 12.73 -1.66 -5.52
CA ARG A 284 14.13 -2.07 -5.70
C ARG A 284 14.40 -2.99 -6.87
N ALA A 285 13.42 -3.81 -7.27
CA ALA A 285 13.48 -4.71 -8.40
C ALA A 285 12.15 -4.68 -9.14
N ASN A 286 12.20 -4.51 -10.45
CA ASN A 286 11.02 -4.40 -11.27
C ASN A 286 11.18 -5.22 -12.54
N SER A 287 10.12 -5.85 -13.02
CA SER A 287 10.02 -6.11 -14.45
C SER A 287 9.55 -4.83 -15.16
N LEU A 288 9.75 -4.76 -16.48
CA LEU A 288 9.29 -3.61 -17.27
C LEU A 288 7.76 -3.46 -17.16
N ARG A 289 7.04 -4.58 -17.15
CA ARG A 289 5.57 -4.59 -16.98
C ARG A 289 5.17 -4.13 -15.60
N THR A 290 5.84 -4.57 -14.55
CA THR A 290 5.56 -4.13 -13.18
C THR A 290 5.80 -2.63 -13.02
N TRP A 291 6.89 -2.09 -13.59
CA TRP A 291 7.11 -0.65 -13.60
C TRP A 291 5.91 0.10 -14.18
N LEU A 292 5.46 -0.30 -15.38
CA LEU A 292 4.34 0.35 -16.05
C LEU A 292 3.01 0.14 -15.32
N SER A 293 2.80 -1.00 -14.67
CA SER A 293 1.57 -1.31 -13.91
C SER A 293 1.50 -0.62 -12.56
N MET A 294 2.64 -0.45 -11.85
CA MET A 294 2.64 -0.04 -10.45
C MET A 294 3.33 1.31 -10.17
N TRP A 295 4.44 1.64 -10.87
CA TRP A 295 5.34 2.71 -10.45
C TRP A 295 5.40 3.93 -11.37
N SER A 296 5.01 3.78 -12.62
CA SER A 296 4.99 4.89 -13.59
C SER A 296 3.89 5.89 -13.26
N LEU A 297 4.24 7.17 -13.11
CA LEU A 297 3.25 8.25 -12.97
C LEU A 297 2.30 8.37 -14.16
N GLU A 298 2.78 7.97 -15.36
CA GLU A 298 2.01 8.09 -16.59
C GLU A 298 1.03 6.92 -16.81
N THR A 299 1.45 5.68 -16.51
CA THR A 299 0.71 4.49 -16.96
C THR A 299 0.08 3.68 -15.83
N SER A 300 0.60 3.83 -14.60
CA SER A 300 0.12 3.04 -13.46
C SER A 300 -1.31 3.39 -13.08
N LYS A 301 -2.09 2.35 -12.77
CA LYS A 301 -3.42 2.46 -12.15
C LYS A 301 -3.40 2.22 -10.63
N CYS A 302 -2.20 2.11 -10.03
CA CYS A 302 -2.02 2.03 -8.57
C CYS A 302 -2.04 3.40 -7.88
N GLN A 303 -2.63 4.39 -8.52
CA GLN A 303 -2.88 5.74 -8.00
C GLN A 303 -4.13 5.74 -7.10
N GLY A 304 -4.12 6.56 -6.03
CA GLY A 304 -5.23 6.60 -5.08
C GLY A 304 -6.37 7.52 -5.51
N GLY A 305 -6.06 8.71 -6.03
CA GLY A 305 -7.05 9.79 -6.19
C GLY A 305 -8.30 9.41 -7.00
N GLU A 306 -8.13 8.85 -8.19
CA GLU A 306 -9.25 8.44 -9.06
C GLU A 306 -10.09 7.30 -8.45
N HIS A 307 -9.45 6.40 -7.72
CA HIS A 307 -10.12 5.28 -7.06
C HIS A 307 -10.87 5.76 -5.81
N LEU A 308 -10.24 6.59 -4.99
CA LEU A 308 -10.85 7.11 -3.76
C LEU A 308 -12.13 7.91 -4.04
N ALA A 309 -12.18 8.65 -5.15
CA ALA A 309 -13.38 9.40 -5.56
C ALA A 309 -14.60 8.51 -5.83
N LYS A 310 -14.39 7.23 -6.19
CA LYS A 310 -15.47 6.25 -6.41
C LYS A 310 -15.97 5.58 -5.12
N ILE A 311 -15.28 5.74 -4.00
CA ILE A 311 -15.69 5.18 -2.70
C ILE A 311 -16.75 6.11 -2.12
N THR A 312 -18.03 5.71 -2.20
CA THR A 312 -19.19 6.50 -1.77
C THR A 312 -19.82 6.01 -0.46
N GLY A 313 -19.48 4.80 -0.01
CA GLY A 313 -19.87 4.27 1.30
C GLY A 313 -19.08 4.89 2.44
N PRO A 314 -19.48 4.65 3.72
CA PRO A 314 -18.82 5.25 4.87
C PRO A 314 -17.31 4.97 4.91
N ALA A 315 -16.51 6.00 5.21
CA ALA A 315 -15.06 5.94 5.17
C ALA A 315 -14.40 6.60 6.40
N LEU A 316 -13.35 5.96 6.91
CA LEU A 316 -12.53 6.49 7.99
C LEU A 316 -11.06 6.58 7.52
N VAL A 317 -10.45 7.73 7.71
CA VAL A 317 -9.00 7.91 7.53
C VAL A 317 -8.38 8.07 8.91
N VAL A 318 -7.40 7.22 9.23
CA VAL A 318 -6.64 7.25 10.48
C VAL A 318 -5.17 7.47 10.16
N GLN A 319 -4.57 8.47 10.79
CA GLN A 319 -3.15 8.79 10.60
C GLN A 319 -2.45 8.91 11.95
N SER A 320 -1.35 8.19 12.13
CA SER A 320 -0.49 8.33 13.29
C SER A 320 0.38 9.59 13.23
N THR A 321 0.55 10.26 14.38
CA THR A 321 1.21 11.58 14.44
C THR A 321 2.73 11.52 14.35
N ALA A 322 3.34 10.36 14.61
CA ALA A 322 4.79 10.15 14.58
C ALA A 322 5.26 9.25 13.43
N ASP A 323 4.48 9.12 12.36
CA ASP A 323 4.84 8.33 11.19
C ASP A 323 6.01 8.97 10.42
N MET A 324 7.02 8.15 10.08
CA MET A 324 8.23 8.57 9.38
C MET A 324 8.19 8.35 7.86
N GLY A 325 7.07 7.94 7.28
CA GLY A 325 6.95 7.69 5.84
C GLY A 325 5.60 8.03 5.24
N VAL A 326 4.56 8.16 6.06
CA VAL A 326 3.26 8.73 5.68
C VAL A 326 3.03 9.97 6.53
N PHE A 327 2.75 11.08 5.90
CA PHE A 327 2.71 12.35 6.57
C PHE A 327 1.28 12.89 6.71
N PRO A 328 1.01 13.82 7.65
CA PRO A 328 -0.31 14.40 7.82
C PRO A 328 -0.95 14.95 6.54
N SER A 329 -0.14 15.53 5.64
CA SER A 329 -0.64 16.02 4.35
C SER A 329 -1.13 14.89 3.44
N ASP A 330 -0.51 13.70 3.51
CA ASP A 330 -0.92 12.54 2.71
C ASP A 330 -2.29 12.04 3.16
N ALA A 331 -2.53 11.97 4.48
CA ALA A 331 -3.83 11.59 5.03
C ALA A 331 -4.93 12.60 4.67
N ARG A 332 -4.64 13.91 4.66
CA ARG A 332 -5.59 14.94 4.23
C ARG A 332 -5.95 14.78 2.75
N LYS A 333 -4.95 14.57 1.89
CA LYS A 333 -5.19 14.34 0.45
C LYS A 333 -6.04 13.08 0.21
N ILE A 334 -5.80 12.00 0.97
CA ILE A 334 -6.63 10.79 0.92
C ILE A 334 -8.06 11.12 1.36
N PHE A 335 -8.23 11.79 2.50
CA PHE A 335 -9.54 12.19 3.01
C PHE A 335 -10.30 13.06 2.02
N ASP A 336 -9.65 14.07 1.43
CA ASP A 336 -10.27 14.98 0.47
C ASP A 336 -10.70 14.26 -0.81
N ALA A 337 -9.90 13.29 -1.27
CA ALA A 337 -10.16 12.51 -2.47
C ALA A 337 -11.31 11.49 -2.33
N ILE A 338 -11.63 11.01 -1.11
CA ILE A 338 -12.72 10.06 -0.88
C ILE A 338 -14.08 10.70 -1.22
N GLY A 339 -14.85 10.04 -2.10
CA GLY A 339 -16.16 10.50 -2.57
C GLY A 339 -17.32 10.37 -1.57
N ALA A 340 -17.11 9.68 -0.44
CA ALA A 340 -18.13 9.49 0.59
C ALA A 340 -18.56 10.80 1.26
N GLN A 341 -19.87 10.92 1.55
CA GLN A 341 -20.39 12.00 2.38
C GLN A 341 -20.18 11.69 3.88
N ASP A 342 -20.38 10.44 4.29
CA ASP A 342 -20.05 9.97 5.65
C ASP A 342 -18.57 9.58 5.69
N LYS A 343 -17.71 10.58 5.96
CA LYS A 343 -16.28 10.35 6.10
C LYS A 343 -15.68 11.11 7.28
N ARG A 344 -14.68 10.52 7.93
CA ARG A 344 -14.00 11.09 9.08
C ARG A 344 -12.48 10.97 8.93
N LEU A 345 -11.74 11.97 9.39
CA LEU A 345 -10.28 11.96 9.52
C LEU A 345 -9.92 12.03 11.01
N GLU A 346 -9.12 11.08 11.47
CA GLU A 346 -8.64 11.01 12.85
C GLU A 346 -7.11 10.98 12.89
N MET A 347 -6.54 11.86 13.69
CA MET A 347 -5.10 11.86 13.98
C MET A 347 -4.90 11.16 15.32
N VAL A 348 -4.09 10.10 15.34
CA VAL A 348 -3.85 9.28 16.54
C VAL A 348 -2.37 9.27 16.89
N LYS A 349 -2.05 9.25 18.19
CA LYS A 349 -0.66 9.18 18.63
C LYS A 349 -0.05 7.83 18.27
N GLY A 350 1.18 7.83 17.75
CA GLY A 350 1.92 6.62 17.46
C GLY A 350 2.79 6.69 16.20
N ALA A 351 3.66 5.70 16.03
CA ALA A 351 4.47 5.47 14.84
C ALA A 351 3.67 4.72 13.76
N HIS A 352 4.30 4.38 12.64
CA HIS A 352 3.64 3.83 11.45
C HIS A 352 2.80 2.56 11.69
N TYR A 353 3.31 1.63 12.48
CA TYR A 353 2.62 0.39 12.88
C TYR A 353 2.26 0.39 14.38
N PHE A 354 2.28 1.57 15.02
CA PHE A 354 2.12 1.72 16.47
C PHE A 354 3.09 0.82 17.27
N GLU A 355 4.28 0.62 16.72
CA GLU A 355 5.35 -0.18 17.33
C GLU A 355 6.00 0.52 18.53
N ASP A 356 5.81 1.81 18.64
CA ASP A 356 6.32 2.66 19.72
C ASP A 356 5.59 2.44 21.05
N SER A 357 4.32 2.00 21.03
CA SER A 357 3.55 1.72 22.24
C SER A 357 2.37 0.79 21.98
N GLU A 358 2.22 -0.20 22.85
CA GLU A 358 1.03 -1.05 22.88
C GLU A 358 -0.27 -0.26 23.15
N SER A 359 -0.20 0.75 24.02
CA SER A 359 -1.35 1.61 24.32
C SER A 359 -1.78 2.44 23.11
N HIS A 360 -0.86 2.89 22.26
CA HIS A 360 -1.19 3.58 21.01
C HIS A 360 -1.90 2.62 20.03
N ARG A 361 -1.41 1.37 19.93
CA ARG A 361 -2.03 0.33 19.11
C ARG A 361 -3.44 0.00 19.58
N ALA A 362 -3.61 -0.21 20.89
CA ALA A 362 -4.92 -0.50 21.48
C ALA A 362 -5.91 0.66 21.25
N HIS A 363 -5.47 1.91 21.47
CA HIS A 363 -6.29 3.09 21.23
C HIS A 363 -6.71 3.23 19.75
N ALA A 364 -5.80 3.01 18.80
CA ALA A 364 -6.14 3.04 17.38
C ALA A 364 -7.19 1.98 17.02
N VAL A 365 -7.08 0.76 17.58
CA VAL A 365 -8.08 -0.28 17.38
C VAL A 365 -9.42 0.08 18.03
N GLU A 366 -9.43 0.61 19.24
CA GLU A 366 -10.66 1.05 19.92
C GLU A 366 -11.40 2.13 19.13
N LEU A 367 -10.68 3.10 18.58
CA LEU A 367 -11.24 4.15 17.74
C LEU A 367 -11.88 3.56 16.48
N MET A 368 -11.15 2.74 15.73
CA MET A 368 -11.65 2.10 14.52
C MET A 368 -12.82 1.15 14.81
N ALA A 369 -12.73 0.34 15.86
CA ALA A 369 -13.79 -0.57 16.28
C ALA A 369 -15.05 0.17 16.72
N GLY A 370 -14.92 1.28 17.43
CA GLY A 370 -16.02 2.18 17.79
C GLY A 370 -16.73 2.71 16.54
N TRP A 371 -15.96 3.25 15.58
CA TRP A 371 -16.49 3.76 14.32
C TRP A 371 -17.20 2.68 13.50
N ILE A 372 -16.70 1.44 13.48
CA ILE A 372 -17.38 0.31 12.83
C ILE A 372 -18.70 0.00 13.54
N LYS A 373 -18.70 -0.12 14.87
CA LYS A 373 -19.91 -0.45 15.67
C LYS A 373 -21.04 0.57 15.52
N GLU A 374 -20.70 1.85 15.31
CA GLU A 374 -21.69 2.90 15.02
C GLU A 374 -22.44 2.66 13.69
N ARG A 375 -21.95 1.77 12.80
CA ARG A 375 -22.44 1.52 11.43
C ARG A 375 -22.80 0.04 11.17
N SER A 376 -22.82 -0.79 12.23
CA SER A 376 -23.08 -2.25 12.15
C SER A 376 -24.43 -2.65 12.68
#